data_a726180521cd100b2acb9e9c18156dfb
#
_entry.id   a726180521cd100b2acb9e9c18156dfb
#
_cell.length_a   1.000
_cell.length_b   1.000
_cell.length_c   1.000
_cell.angle_alpha   90.00
_cell.angle_beta   90.00
_cell.angle_gamma   90.00
#
_symmetry.space_group_name_H-M   'P 1'
#
loop_
_entity.id
_entity.type
_entity.pdbx_description
1 polymer ?
#
loop_
_entity_poly.entity_id
_entity_poly.type
_entity_poly.pdbx_seq_one_letter_code
_entity_poly.pdbx_strand_id
1 'polypeptide(L)'
;MFKSLSFLWKFAWREDKLYIICLILNQIFSAVTPILLMIFPKVILEELMSKNRLDVLVFIILAFSLGIFISQMLSSFLTNTAFYRRCIVLEKFQVNLNEHLAKVDYENLENPEFLNLKQNAEKFLYANGQGFSFVLDRAVNIVGKIIIFMTIIWIIASLNIFVLIAFLCLSALNSFMQMKYKKTYA
;
A
#
# COMPACT_ATOMS: atom_id res chain seq x y z
N MET A 1 19.12 -3.16 5.78
CA MET A 1 17.72 -3.02 5.38
C MET A 1 17.45 -1.77 4.52
N PHE A 2 17.75 -0.55 4.95
CA PHE A 2 17.54 0.66 4.14
C PHE A 2 18.36 0.72 2.84
N LYS A 3 19.60 0.25 2.85
CA LYS A 3 20.44 0.19 1.63
C LYS A 3 19.84 -0.72 0.56
N SER A 4 19.29 -1.88 0.97
CA SER A 4 18.65 -2.82 0.06
C SER A 4 17.36 -2.23 -0.53
N LEU A 5 16.54 -1.58 0.28
CA LEU A 5 15.31 -0.90 -0.18
C LEU A 5 15.65 0.21 -1.19
N SER A 6 16.67 1.02 -0.91
CA SER A 6 17.13 2.09 -1.81
C SER A 6 17.64 1.53 -3.14
N PHE A 7 18.34 0.39 -3.12
CA PHE A 7 18.77 -0.30 -4.33
C PHE A 7 17.58 -0.75 -5.17
N LEU A 8 16.62 -1.45 -4.55
CA LEU A 8 15.41 -1.94 -5.20
C LEU A 8 14.59 -0.79 -5.80
N TRP A 9 14.45 0.31 -5.08
CA TRP A 9 13.77 1.51 -5.54
C TRP A 9 14.45 2.13 -6.77
N LYS A 10 15.77 2.30 -6.73
CA LYS A 10 16.56 2.84 -7.85
C LYS A 10 16.48 1.93 -9.07
N PHE A 11 16.54 0.62 -8.86
CA PHE A 11 16.41 -0.36 -9.93
C PHE A 11 15.04 -0.26 -10.59
N ALA A 12 13.95 -0.34 -9.81
CA ALA A 12 12.59 -0.24 -10.32
C ALA A 12 12.34 1.10 -11.03
N TRP A 13 12.85 2.20 -10.50
CA TRP A 13 12.75 3.52 -11.12
C TRP A 13 13.49 3.61 -12.46
N ARG A 14 14.64 2.96 -12.57
CA ARG A 14 15.42 2.94 -13.81
C ARG A 14 14.74 2.10 -14.89
N GLU A 15 14.21 0.94 -14.53
CA GLU A 15 13.64 -0.01 -15.46
C GLU A 15 12.20 0.32 -15.89
N ASP A 16 11.38 0.79 -14.96
CA ASP A 16 10.00 1.22 -15.24
C ASP A 16 9.51 2.30 -14.28
N LYS A 17 9.63 3.55 -14.70
CA LYS A 17 9.15 4.71 -13.92
C LYS A 17 7.64 4.67 -13.71
N LEU A 18 6.89 4.16 -14.68
CA LEU A 18 5.42 4.11 -14.60
C LEU A 18 4.95 3.15 -13.52
N TYR A 19 5.69 2.08 -13.22
CA TYR A 19 5.40 1.20 -12.08
C TYR A 19 5.34 1.98 -10.76
N ILE A 20 6.39 2.74 -10.46
CA ILE A 20 6.47 3.52 -9.22
C ILE A 20 5.40 4.62 -9.16
N ILE A 21 5.16 5.31 -10.30
CA ILE A 21 4.13 6.34 -10.40
C ILE A 21 2.74 5.73 -10.13
N CYS A 22 2.43 4.58 -10.73
CA CYS A 22 1.16 3.89 -10.49
C CYS A 22 1.01 3.47 -9.03
N LEU A 23 2.07 2.99 -8.36
CA LEU A 23 2.04 2.66 -6.94
C LEU A 23 1.72 3.88 -6.07
N ILE A 24 2.37 5.02 -6.32
CA ILE A 24 2.15 6.24 -5.55
C ILE A 24 0.73 6.78 -5.78
N LEU A 25 0.29 6.88 -7.04
CA LEU A 25 -1.05 7.35 -7.39
C LEU A 25 -2.13 6.44 -6.79
N ASN A 26 -1.91 5.12 -6.81
CA ASN A 26 -2.83 4.19 -6.18
C ASN A 26 -3.01 4.45 -4.68
N GLN A 27 -1.94 4.81 -3.96
CA GLN A 27 -2.05 5.17 -2.54
C GLN A 27 -2.90 6.42 -2.32
N ILE A 28 -2.78 7.42 -3.19
CA ILE A 28 -3.57 8.65 -3.12
C ILE A 28 -5.06 8.33 -3.30
N PHE A 29 -5.44 7.63 -4.37
CA PHE A 29 -6.84 7.30 -4.63
C PHE A 29 -7.42 6.31 -3.61
N SER A 30 -6.63 5.35 -3.15
CA SER A 30 -7.02 4.46 -2.06
C SER A 30 -7.26 5.19 -0.73
N ALA A 31 -6.57 6.31 -0.49
CA ALA A 31 -6.77 7.15 0.70
C ALA A 31 -8.05 8.00 0.62
N VAL A 32 -8.47 8.41 -0.58
CA VAL A 32 -9.66 9.24 -0.78
C VAL A 32 -10.95 8.53 -0.35
N THR A 33 -11.09 7.25 -0.65
CA THR A 33 -12.30 6.47 -0.32
C THR A 33 -12.65 6.47 1.18
N PRO A 34 -11.74 6.08 2.11
CA PRO A 34 -12.06 6.11 3.54
C PRO A 34 -12.31 7.53 4.07
N ILE A 35 -11.66 8.54 3.51
CA ILE A 35 -11.88 9.94 3.89
C ILE A 35 -13.30 10.39 3.48
N LEU A 36 -13.72 10.08 2.25
CA LEU A 36 -15.09 10.38 1.79
C LEU A 36 -16.14 9.66 2.64
N LEU A 37 -15.93 8.37 2.94
CA LEU A 37 -16.84 7.59 3.79
C LEU A 37 -16.95 8.15 5.22
N MET A 38 -15.91 8.80 5.73
CA MET A 38 -15.91 9.39 7.07
C MET A 38 -16.61 10.76 7.09
N ILE A 39 -16.48 11.55 6.03
CA ILE A 39 -17.10 12.89 5.92
C ILE A 39 -18.58 12.77 5.56
N PHE A 40 -18.96 11.76 4.78
CA PHE A 40 -20.32 11.56 4.25
C PHE A 40 -21.42 11.59 5.31
N PRO A 41 -21.36 10.81 6.43
CA PRO A 41 -22.41 10.86 7.46
C PRO A 41 -22.53 12.23 8.11
N LYS A 42 -21.42 12.94 8.31
CA LYS A 42 -21.42 14.28 8.90
C LYS A 42 -22.20 15.25 8.03
N VAL A 43 -21.89 15.29 6.74
CA VAL A 43 -22.53 16.20 5.78
C VAL A 43 -24.04 15.92 5.65
N ILE A 44 -24.44 14.64 5.64
CA ILE A 44 -25.85 14.26 5.64
C ILE A 44 -26.57 14.74 6.89
N LEU A 45 -26.00 14.52 8.08
CA LEU A 45 -26.60 14.94 9.35
C LEU A 45 -26.73 16.47 9.44
N GLU A 46 -25.73 17.19 9.01
CA GLU A 46 -25.78 18.67 8.99
C GLU A 46 -26.89 19.18 8.07
N GLU A 47 -27.08 18.58 6.89
CA GLU A 47 -28.16 19.01 5.97
C GLU A 47 -29.54 18.62 6.50
N LEU A 48 -29.69 17.45 7.10
CA LEU A 48 -30.97 17.01 7.73
C LEU A 48 -31.37 17.90 8.90
N MET A 49 -30.40 18.36 9.71
CA MET A 49 -30.69 19.18 10.88
C MET A 49 -30.91 20.67 10.55
N SER A 50 -30.28 21.18 9.47
CA SER A 50 -30.26 22.62 9.23
C SER A 50 -31.29 23.12 8.23
N LYS A 51 -31.63 22.37 7.20
CA LYS A 51 -32.33 22.93 6.04
C LYS A 51 -33.52 22.12 5.52
N ASN A 52 -33.62 20.86 5.87
CA ASN A 52 -34.71 19.93 5.46
C ASN A 52 -35.06 19.99 3.95
N ARG A 53 -34.04 20.23 3.09
CA ARG A 53 -34.18 20.28 1.63
C ARG A 53 -33.86 18.93 1.02
N LEU A 54 -34.88 18.17 0.67
CA LEU A 54 -34.73 16.83 0.10
C LEU A 54 -33.90 16.83 -1.21
N ASP A 55 -34.08 17.84 -2.06
CA ASP A 55 -33.36 17.95 -3.33
C ASP A 55 -31.85 18.07 -3.15
N VAL A 56 -31.39 18.89 -2.17
CA VAL A 56 -29.98 19.05 -1.84
C VAL A 56 -29.40 17.79 -1.25
N LEU A 57 -30.16 17.10 -0.38
CA LEU A 57 -29.75 15.85 0.24
C LEU A 57 -29.53 14.76 -0.82
N VAL A 58 -30.46 14.61 -1.78
CA VAL A 58 -30.34 13.65 -2.87
C VAL A 58 -29.08 13.98 -3.71
N PHE A 59 -28.85 15.26 -4.02
CA PHE A 59 -27.66 15.67 -4.77
C PHE A 59 -26.36 15.34 -4.01
N ILE A 60 -26.29 15.58 -2.71
CA ILE A 60 -25.14 15.24 -1.85
C ILE A 60 -24.87 13.73 -1.91
N ILE A 61 -25.91 12.89 -1.73
CA ILE A 61 -25.77 11.43 -1.78
C ILE A 61 -25.22 10.98 -3.14
N LEU A 62 -25.75 11.51 -4.23
CA LEU A 62 -25.30 11.18 -5.57
C LEU A 62 -23.84 11.62 -5.81
N ALA A 63 -23.48 12.83 -5.39
CA ALA A 63 -22.14 13.36 -5.55
C ALA A 63 -21.09 12.54 -4.79
N PHE A 64 -21.37 12.16 -3.52
CA PHE A 64 -20.49 11.31 -2.74
C PHE A 64 -20.39 9.89 -3.31
N SER A 65 -21.51 9.30 -3.73
CA SER A 65 -21.54 7.97 -4.34
C SER A 65 -20.72 7.93 -5.63
N LEU A 66 -20.85 8.94 -6.49
CA LEU A 66 -20.04 9.08 -7.70
C LEU A 66 -18.56 9.28 -7.37
N GLY A 67 -18.23 10.11 -6.38
CA GLY A 67 -16.86 10.33 -5.94
C GLY A 67 -16.20 9.05 -5.42
N ILE A 68 -16.91 8.27 -4.60
CA ILE A 68 -16.43 6.98 -4.11
C ILE A 68 -16.25 5.99 -5.26
N PHE A 69 -17.22 5.90 -6.17
CA PHE A 69 -17.16 5.01 -7.33
C PHE A 69 -15.95 5.33 -8.23
N ILE A 70 -15.76 6.60 -8.59
CA ILE A 70 -14.63 7.04 -9.41
C ILE A 70 -13.30 6.73 -8.71
N SER A 71 -13.20 7.03 -7.41
CA SER A 71 -11.99 6.76 -6.63
C SER A 71 -11.65 5.28 -6.59
N GLN A 72 -12.63 4.39 -6.39
CA GLN A 72 -12.43 2.95 -6.40
C GLN A 72 -12.07 2.42 -7.78
N MET A 73 -12.71 2.91 -8.83
CA MET A 73 -12.42 2.53 -10.21
C MET A 73 -10.97 2.90 -10.59
N LEU A 74 -10.54 4.12 -10.26
CA LEU A 74 -9.16 4.57 -10.51
C LEU A 74 -8.15 3.76 -9.70
N SER A 75 -8.42 3.52 -8.42
CA SER A 75 -7.55 2.70 -7.57
C SER A 75 -7.41 1.27 -8.12
N SER A 76 -8.51 0.64 -8.54
CA SER A 76 -8.49 -0.71 -9.14
C SER A 76 -7.70 -0.74 -10.45
N PHE A 77 -7.90 0.25 -11.31
CA PHE A 77 -7.15 0.37 -12.57
C PHE A 77 -5.65 0.53 -12.31
N LEU A 78 -5.27 1.41 -11.38
CA LEU A 78 -3.87 1.64 -11.01
C LEU A 78 -3.24 0.39 -10.36
N THR A 79 -3.98 -0.33 -9.51
CA THR A 79 -3.53 -1.59 -8.91
C THR A 79 -3.22 -2.64 -9.98
N ASN A 80 -4.13 -2.84 -10.93
CA ASN A 80 -3.96 -3.81 -12.01
C ASN A 80 -2.79 -3.42 -12.92
N THR A 81 -2.67 -2.14 -13.25
CA THR A 81 -1.55 -1.63 -14.06
C THR A 81 -0.22 -1.79 -13.32
N ALA A 82 -0.17 -1.48 -12.04
CA ALA A 82 1.03 -1.67 -11.20
C ALA A 82 1.40 -3.16 -11.11
N PHE A 83 0.42 -4.05 -10.98
CA PHE A 83 0.65 -5.50 -10.97
C PHE A 83 1.30 -5.98 -12.27
N TYR A 84 0.75 -5.59 -13.43
CA TYR A 84 1.30 -5.96 -14.74
C TYR A 84 2.74 -5.45 -14.91
N ARG A 85 2.98 -4.16 -14.59
CA ARG A 85 4.32 -3.56 -14.70
C ARG A 85 5.31 -4.14 -13.72
N ARG A 86 4.86 -4.59 -12.56
CA ARG A 86 5.67 -5.33 -11.60
C ARG A 86 6.24 -6.60 -12.22
N CYS A 87 5.44 -7.37 -12.97
CA CYS A 87 5.92 -8.56 -13.65
C CYS A 87 7.03 -8.23 -14.65
N ILE A 88 6.89 -7.14 -15.42
CA ILE A 88 7.92 -6.68 -16.35
C ILE A 88 9.23 -6.33 -15.61
N VAL A 89 9.15 -5.63 -14.49
CA VAL A 89 10.34 -5.28 -13.68
C VAL A 89 11.01 -6.53 -13.13
N LEU A 90 10.25 -7.53 -12.69
CA LEU A 90 10.78 -8.82 -12.23
C LEU A 90 11.51 -9.59 -13.34
N GLU A 91 10.92 -9.67 -14.53
CA GLU A 91 11.55 -10.30 -15.69
C GLU A 91 12.86 -9.61 -16.06
N LYS A 92 12.89 -8.29 -16.10
CA LYS A 92 14.11 -7.53 -16.37
C LYS A 92 15.18 -7.76 -15.30
N PHE A 93 14.77 -7.89 -14.03
CA PHE A 93 15.72 -8.21 -12.97
C PHE A 93 16.31 -9.61 -13.15
N GLN A 94 15.48 -10.58 -13.54
CA GLN A 94 15.93 -11.94 -13.85
C GLN A 94 16.91 -11.98 -15.04
N VAL A 95 16.61 -11.26 -16.12
CA VAL A 95 17.53 -11.13 -17.26
C VAL A 95 18.86 -10.55 -16.79
N ASN A 96 18.84 -9.47 -16.00
CA ASN A 96 20.06 -8.86 -15.47
C ASN A 96 20.85 -9.84 -14.57
N LEU A 97 20.18 -10.63 -13.76
CA LEU A 97 20.80 -11.67 -12.94
C LEU A 97 21.47 -12.73 -13.82
N ASN A 98 20.77 -13.20 -14.85
CA ASN A 98 21.29 -14.21 -15.78
C ASN A 98 22.49 -13.69 -16.59
N GLU A 99 22.46 -12.42 -17.01
CA GLU A 99 23.61 -11.78 -17.68
C GLU A 99 24.85 -11.73 -16.78
N HIS A 100 24.66 -11.45 -15.49
CA HIS A 100 25.77 -11.48 -14.53
C HIS A 100 26.29 -12.90 -14.33
N LEU A 101 25.40 -13.88 -14.23
CA LEU A 101 25.78 -15.30 -14.10
C LEU A 101 26.54 -15.82 -15.31
N ALA A 102 26.17 -15.37 -16.52
CA ALA A 102 26.85 -15.77 -17.76
C ALA A 102 28.29 -15.22 -17.86
N LYS A 103 28.63 -14.20 -17.09
CA LYS A 103 29.97 -13.57 -17.05
C LYS A 103 30.84 -14.11 -15.92
N VAL A 104 30.31 -14.97 -15.07
CA VAL A 104 31.06 -15.56 -13.95
C VAL A 104 31.92 -16.73 -14.47
N ASP A 105 33.16 -16.80 -13.97
CA ASP A 105 34.07 -17.90 -14.29
C ASP A 105 33.49 -19.25 -13.85
N TYR A 106 33.73 -20.29 -14.65
CA TYR A 106 33.19 -21.64 -14.44
C TYR A 106 33.52 -22.20 -13.05
N GLU A 107 34.72 -21.93 -12.54
CA GLU A 107 35.16 -22.34 -11.21
C GLU A 107 34.24 -21.84 -10.08
N ASN A 108 33.72 -20.63 -10.21
CA ASN A 108 32.77 -20.06 -9.24
C ASN A 108 31.38 -20.70 -9.34
N LEU A 109 30.98 -21.18 -10.53
CA LEU A 109 29.68 -21.86 -10.72
C LEU A 109 29.61 -23.24 -10.05
N GLU A 110 30.73 -23.85 -9.77
CA GLU A 110 30.83 -25.13 -9.02
C GLU A 110 30.92 -24.90 -7.49
N ASN A 111 31.15 -23.67 -7.04
CA ASN A 111 31.27 -23.37 -5.63
C ASN A 111 29.88 -23.46 -4.92
N PRO A 112 29.75 -24.30 -3.87
CA PRO A 112 28.49 -24.44 -3.14
C PRO A 112 27.97 -23.14 -2.50
N GLU A 113 28.87 -22.25 -2.07
CA GLU A 113 28.46 -20.93 -1.50
C GLU A 113 27.86 -20.06 -2.57
N PHE A 114 28.44 -20.03 -3.78
CA PHE A 114 27.90 -19.28 -4.89
C PHE A 114 26.54 -19.79 -5.35
N LEU A 115 26.38 -21.12 -5.41
CA LEU A 115 25.10 -21.78 -5.73
C LEU A 115 24.01 -21.45 -4.71
N ASN A 116 24.36 -21.41 -3.42
CA ASN A 116 23.44 -20.99 -2.35
C ASN A 116 23.03 -19.52 -2.49
N LEU A 117 23.97 -18.62 -2.82
CA LEU A 117 23.68 -17.22 -3.07
C LEU A 117 22.76 -17.04 -4.29
N LYS A 118 23.00 -17.77 -5.37
CA LYS A 118 22.15 -17.80 -6.55
C LYS A 118 20.73 -18.25 -6.22
N GLN A 119 20.58 -19.38 -5.53
CA GLN A 119 19.28 -19.89 -5.11
C GLN A 119 18.53 -18.90 -4.20
N ASN A 120 19.24 -18.24 -3.28
CA ASN A 120 18.64 -17.22 -2.43
C ASN A 120 18.18 -16.00 -3.21
N ALA A 121 18.93 -15.58 -4.22
CA ALA A 121 18.54 -14.49 -5.13
C ALA A 121 17.31 -14.86 -5.95
N GLU A 122 17.25 -16.07 -6.51
CA GLU A 122 16.08 -16.57 -7.24
C GLU A 122 14.84 -16.72 -6.33
N LYS A 123 15.00 -17.29 -5.14
CA LYS A 123 13.93 -17.36 -4.14
C LYS A 123 13.42 -15.97 -3.76
N PHE A 124 14.32 -14.98 -3.63
CA PHE A 124 13.92 -13.61 -3.32
C PHE A 124 13.11 -12.97 -4.44
N LEU A 125 13.36 -13.31 -5.70
CA LEU A 125 12.57 -12.82 -6.82
C LEU A 125 11.14 -13.36 -6.80
N TYR A 126 10.98 -14.66 -6.54
CA TYR A 126 9.71 -15.37 -6.71
C TYR A 126 9.01 -15.75 -5.41
N ALA A 127 9.56 -15.39 -4.24
CA ALA A 127 8.94 -15.72 -2.96
C ALA A 127 7.56 -15.07 -2.85
N ASN A 128 6.51 -15.89 -2.82
CA ASN A 128 5.16 -15.45 -2.59
C ASN A 128 5.05 -14.72 -1.25
N GLY A 129 4.80 -13.43 -1.31
CA GLY A 129 4.58 -12.61 -0.13
C GLY A 129 5.83 -12.01 0.54
N GLN A 130 7.05 -12.35 0.11
CA GLN A 130 8.30 -11.88 0.74
C GLN A 130 9.36 -11.42 -0.27
N GLY A 131 9.11 -11.54 -1.58
CA GLY A 131 10.06 -11.22 -2.63
C GLY A 131 10.21 -9.74 -2.94
N PHE A 132 11.05 -9.45 -3.93
CA PHE A 132 11.39 -8.11 -4.43
C PHE A 132 10.18 -7.18 -4.60
N SER A 133 9.16 -7.64 -5.27
CA SER A 133 7.94 -6.87 -5.55
C SER A 133 7.15 -6.54 -4.29
N PHE A 134 7.09 -7.49 -3.36
CA PHE A 134 6.37 -7.32 -2.11
C PHE A 134 7.00 -6.27 -1.20
N VAL A 135 8.33 -6.18 -1.21
CA VAL A 135 9.06 -5.21 -0.38
C VAL A 135 8.75 -3.78 -0.84
N LEU A 136 8.73 -3.52 -2.15
CA LEU A 136 8.40 -2.21 -2.69
C LEU A 136 6.93 -1.84 -2.48
N ASP A 137 6.02 -2.75 -2.82
CA ASP A 137 4.58 -2.55 -2.63
C ASP A 137 4.25 -2.29 -1.15
N ARG A 138 4.84 -3.05 -0.23
CA ARG A 138 4.64 -2.84 1.21
C ARG A 138 5.25 -1.54 1.72
N ALA A 139 6.41 -1.15 1.24
CA ALA A 139 7.03 0.12 1.63
C ALA A 139 6.13 1.31 1.26
N VAL A 140 5.61 1.33 0.04
CA VAL A 140 4.70 2.38 -0.43
C VAL A 140 3.36 2.33 0.32
N ASN A 141 2.81 1.13 0.53
CA ASN A 141 1.58 0.93 1.29
C ASN A 141 1.69 1.41 2.75
N ILE A 142 2.83 1.19 3.42
CA ILE A 142 3.05 1.67 4.79
C ILE A 142 3.01 3.19 4.83
N VAL A 143 3.70 3.86 3.91
CA VAL A 143 3.69 5.33 3.83
C VAL A 143 2.26 5.84 3.57
N GLY A 144 1.53 5.25 2.63
CA GLY A 144 0.14 5.61 2.37
C GLY A 144 -0.77 5.43 3.59
N LYS A 145 -0.64 4.31 4.32
CA LYS A 145 -1.41 4.05 5.55
C LYS A 145 -1.08 5.03 6.67
N ILE A 146 0.17 5.47 6.79
CA ILE A 146 0.56 6.50 7.77
C ILE A 146 -0.15 7.81 7.45
N ILE A 147 -0.19 8.22 6.18
CA ILE A 147 -0.89 9.45 5.75
C ILE A 147 -2.38 9.36 6.07
N ILE A 148 -3.03 8.25 5.73
CA ILE A 148 -4.45 8.02 6.04
C ILE A 148 -4.68 8.10 7.56
N PHE A 149 -3.84 7.44 8.34
CA PHE A 149 -3.94 7.43 9.81
C PHE A 149 -3.81 8.84 10.41
N MET A 150 -2.86 9.63 9.94
CA MET A 150 -2.71 11.03 10.36
C MET A 150 -3.92 11.88 9.98
N THR A 151 -4.48 11.68 8.80
CA THR A 151 -5.69 12.39 8.36
C THR A 151 -6.90 12.04 9.24
N ILE A 152 -7.08 10.76 9.57
CA ILE A 152 -8.15 10.29 10.45
C ILE A 152 -8.01 10.89 11.85
N ILE A 153 -6.81 10.87 12.42
CA ILE A 153 -6.53 11.49 13.71
C ILE A 153 -6.90 12.97 13.69
N TRP A 154 -6.49 13.69 12.64
CA TRP A 154 -6.79 15.12 12.52
C TRP A 154 -8.30 15.40 12.45
N ILE A 155 -9.05 14.61 11.66
CA ILE A 155 -10.51 14.74 11.56
C ILE A 155 -11.18 14.46 12.91
N ILE A 156 -10.82 13.38 13.60
CA ILE A 156 -11.41 13.04 14.91
C ILE A 156 -11.06 14.08 15.96
N ALA A 157 -9.82 14.54 15.99
CA ALA A 157 -9.38 15.59 16.92
C ALA A 157 -10.14 16.91 16.74
N SER A 158 -10.51 17.24 15.51
CA SER A 158 -11.31 18.44 15.19
C SER A 158 -12.75 18.35 15.68
N LEU A 159 -13.28 17.15 15.90
CA LEU A 159 -14.63 16.92 16.42
C LEU A 159 -14.63 16.93 17.95
N ASN A 160 -13.87 16.07 18.60
CA ASN A 160 -13.76 16.01 20.05
C ASN A 160 -12.53 15.23 20.50
N ILE A 161 -11.68 15.88 21.30
CA ILE A 161 -10.43 15.29 21.80
C ILE A 161 -10.66 14.04 22.68
N PHE A 162 -11.76 14.01 23.45
CA PHE A 162 -12.09 12.86 24.30
C PHE A 162 -12.42 11.61 23.51
N VAL A 163 -13.11 11.77 22.36
CA VAL A 163 -13.42 10.67 21.45
C VAL A 163 -12.13 10.11 20.85
N LEU A 164 -11.17 10.97 20.50
CA LEU A 164 -9.86 10.55 20.01
C LEU A 164 -9.12 9.71 21.05
N ILE A 165 -9.06 10.16 22.30
CA ILE A 165 -8.40 9.42 23.39
C ILE A 165 -9.05 8.05 23.60
N ALA A 166 -10.38 7.99 23.64
CA ALA A 166 -11.12 6.72 23.76
C ALA A 166 -10.81 5.76 22.61
N PHE A 167 -10.77 6.26 21.37
CA PHE A 167 -10.44 5.47 20.19
C PHE A 167 -9.01 4.93 20.23
N LEU A 168 -8.03 5.75 20.62
CA LEU A 168 -6.63 5.32 20.79
C LEU A 168 -6.48 4.27 21.88
N CYS A 169 -7.16 4.41 23.01
CA CYS A 169 -7.17 3.41 24.09
C CYS A 169 -7.75 2.07 23.60
N LEU A 170 -8.90 2.09 22.91
CA LEU A 170 -9.52 0.88 22.37
C LEU A 170 -8.63 0.21 21.31
N SER A 171 -8.00 0.99 20.44
CA SER A 171 -7.07 0.49 19.43
C SER A 171 -5.84 -0.18 20.05
N ALA A 172 -5.27 0.43 21.11
CA ALA A 172 -4.15 -0.13 21.84
C ALA A 172 -4.53 -1.44 22.56
N LEU A 173 -5.71 -1.50 23.19
CA LEU A 173 -6.23 -2.71 23.82
C LEU A 173 -6.44 -3.84 22.80
N ASN A 174 -7.02 -3.54 21.65
CA ASN A 174 -7.21 -4.52 20.56
C ASN A 174 -5.87 -5.06 20.06
N SER A 175 -4.88 -4.19 19.85
CA SER A 175 -3.53 -4.60 19.44
C SER A 175 -2.86 -5.49 20.48
N PHE A 176 -3.01 -5.15 21.77
CA PHE A 176 -2.46 -5.95 22.86
C PHE A 176 -3.11 -7.34 22.93
N MET A 177 -4.43 -7.40 22.79
CA MET A 177 -5.16 -8.67 22.74
C MET A 177 -4.70 -9.55 21.58
N GLN A 178 -4.58 -8.98 20.37
CA GLN A 178 -4.10 -9.72 19.20
C GLN A 178 -2.68 -10.25 19.36
N MET A 179 -1.78 -9.48 19.98
CA MET A 179 -0.42 -9.97 20.27
C MET A 179 -0.42 -11.13 21.26
N LYS A 180 -1.29 -11.08 22.27
CA LYS A 180 -1.44 -12.17 23.25
C LYS A 180 -1.98 -13.44 22.60
N TYR A 181 -3.01 -13.32 21.76
CA TYR A 181 -3.54 -14.46 21.00
C TYR A 181 -2.50 -15.10 20.09
N LYS A 182 -1.72 -14.33 19.35
CA LYS A 182 -0.66 -14.87 18.48
C LYS A 182 0.43 -15.62 19.25
N LYS A 183 0.76 -15.19 20.47
CA LYS A 183 1.73 -15.91 21.32
C LYS A 183 1.19 -17.21 21.91
N THR A 184 -0.12 -17.35 22.05
CA THR A 184 -0.75 -18.54 22.64
C THR A 184 -0.94 -19.67 21.61
N TYR A 185 -1.00 -19.33 20.31
CA TYR A 185 -1.24 -20.27 19.22
C TYR A 185 -0.04 -20.45 18.27
N ALA A 186 1.13 -19.88 18.57
CA ALA A 186 2.42 -20.14 17.93
C ALA A 186 3.30 -21.02 18.81
#